data_f40489ab061e2fef502821ca66346a76
#
_entry.id   f40489ab061e2fef502821ca66346a76
#
_cell.length_a   1.000
_cell.length_b   1.000
_cell.length_c   1.000
_cell.angle_alpha   90.00
_cell.angle_beta   90.00
_cell.angle_gamma   90.00
#
_symmetry.space_group_name_H-M   'P 1'
#
loop_
_entity.id
_entity.type
_entity.pdbx_description
1 polymer ?
#
loop_
_entity_poly.entity_id
_entity_poly.type
_entity_poly.pdbx_seq_one_letter_code
_entity_poly.pdbx_strand_id
1 'polypeptide(L)'
;DTANSDKSSIEVSGEVSGIKLAYVQIDADSATSIGGDSWAGDFEVASTDTGAYQLSNNQDVAAIKVSTAVAGNTVSFTRTDIDGVTGQNTEINKFMVTRPLASGATFEATYTDLTDAYSTTTDFTKLDLELAVKF
;
A
#
# COMPACT_ATOMS: atom_id res chain seq x y z
N ASP A 1 16.78 14.72 25.14
CA ASP A 1 17.12 13.73 24.11
C ASP A 1 15.92 13.55 23.19
N THR A 2 15.93 14.25 22.07
CA THR A 2 15.03 13.99 20.96
C THR A 2 15.46 12.67 20.35
N ALA A 3 14.64 11.62 20.51
CA ALA A 3 14.84 10.38 19.81
C ALA A 3 14.88 10.71 18.31
N ASN A 4 16.05 10.60 17.71
CA ASN A 4 16.21 10.72 16.29
C ASN A 4 15.57 9.47 15.67
N SER A 5 14.41 9.61 15.06
CA SER A 5 13.80 8.52 14.31
C SER A 5 14.55 8.42 12.99
N ASP A 6 15.57 7.57 12.94
CA ASP A 6 16.31 7.33 11.72
C ASP A 6 15.44 6.44 10.80
N LYS A 7 14.85 7.12 9.83
CA LYS A 7 14.11 6.50 8.73
C LYS A 7 14.81 6.89 7.44
N SER A 8 15.18 5.93 6.64
CA SER A 8 15.64 6.14 5.27
C SER A 8 14.65 5.59 4.27
N SER A 9 14.48 6.25 3.13
CA SER A 9 13.63 5.77 2.06
C SER A 9 14.23 6.03 0.70
N ILE A 10 14.06 5.08 -0.20
CA ILE A 10 14.40 5.20 -1.62
C ILE A 10 13.14 4.89 -2.42
N GLU A 11 12.76 5.80 -3.29
CA GLU A 11 11.65 5.62 -4.22
C GLU A 11 12.14 5.79 -5.67
N VAL A 12 11.75 4.87 -6.53
CA VAL A 12 12.05 4.89 -7.96
C VAL A 12 10.77 4.62 -8.73
N SER A 13 10.48 5.44 -9.73
CA SER A 13 9.32 5.24 -10.60
C SER A 13 9.65 5.52 -12.06
N GLY A 14 8.90 4.91 -12.95
CA GLY A 14 9.06 5.08 -14.39
C GLY A 14 7.85 4.56 -15.16
N GLU A 15 7.82 4.88 -16.46
CA GLU A 15 6.79 4.42 -17.38
C GLU A 15 7.41 3.86 -18.64
N VAL A 16 6.93 2.69 -19.05
CA VAL A 16 7.33 2.03 -20.31
C VAL A 16 6.08 1.52 -21.01
N SER A 17 5.85 2.01 -22.23
CA SER A 17 4.73 1.57 -23.09
C SER A 17 3.35 1.63 -22.40
N GLY A 18 3.09 2.68 -21.62
CA GLY A 18 1.84 2.88 -20.91
C GLY A 18 1.69 2.05 -19.63
N ILE A 19 2.73 1.31 -19.25
CA ILE A 19 2.81 0.61 -17.96
C ILE A 19 3.64 1.47 -17.02
N LYS A 20 3.06 1.89 -15.91
CA LYS A 20 3.75 2.61 -14.84
C LYS A 20 4.25 1.62 -13.81
N LEU A 21 5.50 1.79 -13.42
CA LEU A 21 6.18 0.99 -12.41
C LEU A 21 6.69 1.93 -11.32
N ALA A 22 6.49 1.57 -10.07
CA ALA A 22 7.08 2.25 -8.93
C ALA A 22 7.61 1.23 -7.93
N TYR A 23 8.71 1.55 -7.31
CA TYR A 23 9.32 0.77 -6.23
C TYR A 23 9.69 1.71 -5.10
N VAL A 24 9.49 1.27 -3.87
CA VAL A 24 9.94 1.97 -2.67
C VAL A 24 10.55 0.97 -1.71
N GLN A 25 11.61 1.40 -1.05
CA GLN A 25 12.20 0.74 0.11
C GLN A 25 12.27 1.74 1.25
N ILE A 26 11.87 1.32 2.44
CA ILE A 26 11.89 2.11 3.66
C ILE A 26 12.58 1.28 4.73
N ASP A 27 13.65 1.80 5.29
CA ASP A 27 14.36 1.22 6.42
C ASP A 27 14.08 2.07 7.66
N ALA A 28 13.58 1.46 8.72
CA ALA A 28 13.21 2.14 9.96
C ALA A 28 13.97 1.56 11.15
N ASP A 29 14.98 2.29 11.65
CA ASP A 29 15.72 1.92 12.84
C ASP A 29 14.92 2.12 14.14
N SER A 30 13.88 2.95 14.09
CA SER A 30 12.98 3.22 15.21
C SER A 30 11.52 3.22 14.78
N ALA A 31 10.62 3.06 15.74
CA ALA A 31 9.17 3.06 15.46
C ALA A 31 8.75 4.34 14.73
N THR A 32 8.16 4.18 13.55
CA THR A 32 7.72 5.29 12.69
C THR A 32 6.46 4.94 11.92
N SER A 33 5.81 5.96 11.37
CA SER A 33 4.63 5.81 10.51
C SER A 33 5.06 5.90 9.04
N ILE A 34 4.52 5.04 8.19
CA ILE A 34 4.68 5.11 6.73
C ILE A 34 3.47 5.69 6.00
N GLY A 35 2.45 6.12 6.73
CA GLY A 35 1.26 6.74 6.13
C GLY A 35 1.49 8.20 5.74
N GLY A 36 0.87 8.62 4.64
CA GLY A 36 0.82 10.02 4.19
C GLY A 36 1.94 10.45 3.25
N ASP A 37 3.13 9.91 3.35
CA ASP A 37 4.29 10.33 2.56
C ASP A 37 4.68 9.32 1.47
N SER A 38 4.10 8.13 1.49
CA SER A 38 4.43 7.08 0.51
C SER A 38 3.20 6.26 0.14
N TRP A 39 3.04 5.99 -1.15
CA TRP A 39 2.04 5.06 -1.67
C TRP A 39 2.17 3.63 -1.10
N ALA A 40 3.33 3.27 -0.53
CA ALA A 40 3.54 1.98 0.15
C ALA A 40 2.75 1.87 1.46
N GLY A 41 2.42 3.01 2.08
CA GLY A 41 1.58 3.08 3.27
C GLY A 41 0.09 3.21 2.98
N ASP A 42 -0.30 3.26 1.71
CA ASP A 42 -1.69 3.38 1.27
C ASP A 42 -2.38 1.99 1.24
N PHE A 43 -2.45 1.38 2.40
CA PHE A 43 -3.23 0.17 2.62
C PHE A 43 -3.98 0.27 3.94
N GLU A 44 -5.23 -0.12 3.92
CA GLU A 44 -6.06 -0.20 5.12
C GLU A 44 -5.71 -1.47 5.91
N VAL A 45 -5.30 -1.31 7.14
CA VAL A 45 -5.24 -2.42 8.09
C VAL A 45 -6.65 -2.63 8.67
N ALA A 46 -7.16 -3.82 8.60
CA ALA A 46 -8.58 -4.18 8.82
C ALA A 46 -9.22 -3.73 10.13
N SER A 47 -8.48 -3.21 11.09
CA SER A 47 -9.03 -2.85 12.39
C SER A 47 -9.02 -1.36 12.72
N THR A 48 -8.36 -0.53 11.91
CA THR A 48 -8.26 0.89 12.19
C THR A 48 -8.28 1.67 10.89
N ASP A 49 -9.37 2.34 10.64
CA ASP A 49 -9.63 3.28 9.54
C ASP A 49 -8.72 4.54 9.61
N THR A 50 -7.50 4.40 10.06
CA THR A 50 -6.60 5.51 10.36
C THR A 50 -5.47 5.71 9.34
N GLY A 51 -5.48 4.97 8.25
CA GLY A 51 -4.70 5.29 7.06
C GLY A 51 -3.17 5.30 7.17
N ALA A 52 -2.59 4.88 8.30
CA ALA A 52 -1.15 4.84 8.46
C ALA A 52 -0.71 3.55 9.16
N TYR A 53 0.13 2.78 8.49
CA TYR A 53 0.79 1.64 9.12
C TYR A 53 1.90 2.14 10.05
N GLN A 54 1.97 1.58 11.24
CA GLN A 54 3.02 1.89 12.21
C GLN A 54 4.10 0.83 12.14
N LEU A 55 5.28 1.22 11.69
CA LEU A 55 6.46 0.37 11.77
C LEU A 55 6.98 0.34 13.21
N SER A 56 7.31 -0.85 13.67
CA SER A 56 8.07 -1.03 14.91
C SER A 56 9.56 -0.77 14.66
N ASN A 57 10.37 -0.81 15.73
CA ASN A 57 11.81 -0.67 15.60
C ASN A 57 12.41 -1.78 14.73
N ASN A 58 13.34 -1.42 13.87
CA ASN A 58 14.04 -2.32 12.95
C ASN A 58 13.09 -3.10 12.03
N GLN A 59 12.09 -2.46 11.48
CA GLN A 59 11.26 -2.98 10.41
C GLN A 59 11.62 -2.32 9.09
N ASP A 60 11.69 -3.13 8.05
CA ASP A 60 11.95 -2.72 6.68
C ASP A 60 10.69 -2.94 5.83
N VAL A 61 10.45 -2.05 4.90
CA VAL A 61 9.34 -2.15 3.93
C VAL A 61 9.89 -2.12 2.53
N ALA A 62 9.49 -3.07 1.71
CA ALA A 62 9.70 -3.04 0.28
C ALA A 62 8.34 -3.12 -0.43
N ALA A 63 8.06 -2.22 -1.35
CA ALA A 63 6.82 -2.25 -2.10
C ALA A 63 7.04 -1.99 -3.58
N ILE A 64 6.26 -2.70 -4.41
CA ILE A 64 6.21 -2.52 -5.85
C ILE A 64 4.78 -2.21 -6.27
N LYS A 65 4.61 -1.24 -7.16
CA LYS A 65 3.32 -0.90 -7.77
C LYS A 65 3.43 -0.95 -9.27
N VAL A 66 2.48 -1.61 -9.89
CA VAL A 66 2.33 -1.67 -11.34
C VAL A 66 0.96 -1.13 -11.70
N SER A 67 0.85 -0.21 -12.64
CA SER A 67 -0.44 0.28 -13.11
C SER A 67 -0.45 0.52 -14.61
N THR A 68 -1.62 0.35 -15.21
CA THR A 68 -1.84 0.59 -16.64
C THR A 68 -3.29 0.95 -16.91
N ALA A 69 -3.53 1.59 -18.05
CA ALA A 69 -4.87 1.88 -18.54
C ALA A 69 -5.34 0.77 -19.51
N VAL A 70 -6.49 0.18 -19.23
CA VAL A 70 -7.10 -0.88 -20.06
C VAL A 70 -8.55 -0.57 -20.30
N ALA A 71 -8.96 -0.39 -21.56
CA ALA A 71 -10.34 -0.17 -21.97
C ALA A 71 -11.08 0.92 -21.17
N GLY A 72 -10.41 2.03 -20.90
CA GLY A 72 -10.95 3.16 -20.13
C GLY A 72 -10.94 2.98 -18.63
N ASN A 73 -10.39 1.89 -18.11
CA ASN A 73 -10.16 1.66 -16.68
C ASN A 73 -8.68 1.88 -16.37
N THR A 74 -8.38 2.30 -15.14
CA THR A 74 -7.04 2.19 -14.58
C THR A 74 -6.99 0.95 -13.71
N VAL A 75 -6.04 0.07 -13.98
CA VAL A 75 -5.79 -1.16 -13.22
C VAL A 75 -4.45 -1.02 -12.52
N SER A 76 -4.39 -1.31 -11.24
CA SER A 76 -3.14 -1.32 -10.49
C SER A 76 -3.03 -2.54 -9.59
N PHE A 77 -1.79 -2.98 -9.41
CA PHE A 77 -1.41 -3.99 -8.45
C PHE A 77 -0.29 -3.45 -7.59
N THR A 78 -0.41 -3.60 -6.28
CA THR A 78 0.61 -3.22 -5.30
C THR A 78 0.91 -4.43 -4.43
N ARG A 79 2.18 -4.76 -4.28
CA ARG A 79 2.67 -5.71 -3.30
C ARG A 79 3.56 -4.98 -2.32
N THR A 80 3.29 -5.16 -1.04
CA THR A 80 4.07 -4.60 0.07
C THR A 80 4.53 -5.75 0.95
N ASP A 81 5.83 -5.85 1.16
CA ASP A 81 6.46 -6.78 2.08
C ASP A 81 7.03 -5.96 3.25
N ILE A 82 6.66 -6.33 4.47
CA ILE A 82 7.14 -5.71 5.71
C ILE A 82 7.89 -6.78 6.47
N ASP A 83 9.20 -6.60 6.58
CA ASP A 83 10.08 -7.48 7.33
C ASP A 83 10.26 -6.96 8.76
N GLY A 84 10.05 -7.82 9.73
CA GLY A 84 10.22 -7.50 11.15
C GLY A 84 11.41 -8.20 11.78
N VAL A 85 11.88 -7.66 12.89
CA VAL A 85 12.85 -8.35 13.74
C VAL A 85 12.22 -9.63 14.28
N THR A 86 12.88 -10.78 14.09
CA THR A 86 12.43 -12.09 14.57
C THR A 86 11.32 -12.79 13.77
N GLY A 87 11.37 -12.72 12.43
CA GLY A 87 10.50 -13.55 11.57
C GLY A 87 9.06 -13.10 11.50
N GLN A 88 8.81 -11.86 11.80
CA GLN A 88 7.50 -11.21 11.65
C GLN A 88 7.43 -10.56 10.27
N ASN A 89 7.02 -11.33 9.28
CA ASN A 89 6.88 -10.82 7.93
C ASN A 89 5.40 -10.66 7.61
N THR A 90 5.03 -9.46 7.16
CA THR A 90 3.68 -9.16 6.69
C THR A 90 3.73 -8.92 5.19
N GLU A 91 2.88 -9.61 4.45
CA GLU A 91 2.71 -9.46 3.02
C GLU A 91 1.32 -8.88 2.72
N ILE A 92 1.26 -7.84 1.91
CA ILE A 92 0.02 -7.20 1.50
C ILE A 92 -0.03 -7.14 -0.01
N ASN A 93 -1.03 -7.77 -0.61
CA ASN A 93 -1.33 -7.70 -2.03
C ASN A 93 -2.61 -6.90 -2.23
N LYS A 94 -2.54 -5.82 -2.99
CA LYS A 94 -3.69 -4.94 -3.30
C LYS A 94 -3.88 -4.86 -4.80
N PHE A 95 -5.06 -5.21 -5.25
CA PHE A 95 -5.49 -5.05 -6.64
C PHE A 95 -6.62 -4.02 -6.71
N MET A 96 -6.48 -3.03 -7.58
CA MET A 96 -7.44 -1.94 -7.70
C MET A 96 -7.82 -1.69 -9.16
N VAL A 97 -9.11 -1.48 -9.38
CA VAL A 97 -9.66 -1.05 -10.68
C VAL A 97 -10.44 0.23 -10.46
N THR A 98 -10.07 1.27 -11.19
CA THR A 98 -10.78 2.55 -11.16
C THR A 98 -11.37 2.82 -12.54
N ARG A 99 -12.65 3.17 -12.59
CA ARG A 99 -13.39 3.50 -13.81
C ARG A 99 -14.06 4.86 -13.72
N PRO A 100 -13.69 5.84 -14.54
CA PRO A 100 -14.48 7.06 -14.69
C PRO A 100 -15.78 6.75 -15.44
N LEU A 101 -16.89 7.26 -14.93
CA LEU A 101 -18.23 7.11 -15.53
C LEU A 101 -18.63 8.37 -16.31
N ALA A 102 -19.50 8.22 -17.31
CA ALA A 102 -19.95 9.32 -18.15
C ALA A 102 -20.68 10.45 -17.38
N SER A 103 -21.19 10.15 -16.19
CA SER A 103 -21.85 11.11 -15.29
C SER A 103 -20.87 12.02 -14.53
N GLY A 104 -19.56 11.83 -14.68
CA GLY A 104 -18.53 12.47 -13.85
C GLY A 104 -18.28 11.77 -12.52
N ALA A 105 -18.99 10.69 -12.23
CA ALA A 105 -18.70 9.81 -11.10
C ALA A 105 -17.49 8.92 -11.39
N THR A 106 -16.90 8.36 -10.33
CA THR A 106 -15.83 7.35 -10.43
C THR A 106 -16.25 6.12 -9.65
N PHE A 107 -16.14 4.96 -10.28
CA PHE A 107 -16.28 3.67 -9.62
C PHE A 107 -14.90 3.10 -9.33
N GLU A 108 -14.71 2.61 -8.11
CA GLU A 108 -13.49 1.94 -7.68
C GLU A 108 -13.82 0.59 -7.04
N ALA A 109 -13.04 -0.42 -7.39
CA ALA A 109 -13.06 -1.73 -6.76
C ALA A 109 -11.65 -2.06 -6.29
N THR A 110 -11.49 -2.33 -5.01
CA THR A 110 -10.22 -2.67 -4.38
C THR A 110 -10.32 -4.02 -3.70
N TYR A 111 -9.42 -4.93 -4.07
CA TYR A 111 -9.23 -6.23 -3.42
C TYR A 111 -7.91 -6.21 -2.67
N THR A 112 -7.94 -6.47 -1.37
CA THR A 112 -6.78 -6.51 -0.49
C THR A 112 -6.66 -7.88 0.14
N ASP A 113 -5.48 -8.46 0.10
CA ASP A 113 -5.11 -9.71 0.75
C ASP A 113 -3.89 -9.44 1.63
N LEU A 114 -4.05 -9.65 2.93
CA LEU A 114 -3.01 -9.46 3.93
C LEU A 114 -2.72 -10.76 4.62
N THR A 115 -1.45 -11.16 4.60
CA THR A 115 -0.92 -12.32 5.30
C THR A 115 0.13 -11.87 6.31
N ASP A 116 -0.08 -12.21 7.57
CA ASP A 116 0.83 -11.91 8.65
C ASP A 116 1.44 -13.22 9.21
N ALA A 117 2.73 -13.40 9.05
CA ALA A 117 3.43 -14.58 9.52
C ALA A 117 3.48 -14.68 11.07
N TYR A 118 3.27 -13.57 11.76
CA TYR A 118 3.30 -13.52 13.22
C TYR A 118 1.97 -13.93 13.87
N SER A 119 0.86 -13.63 13.25
CA SER A 119 -0.46 -13.88 13.81
C SER A 119 -1.48 -14.22 12.73
N THR A 120 -1.89 -15.46 12.67
CA THR A 120 -2.98 -15.90 11.76
C THR A 120 -4.31 -15.23 12.05
N THR A 121 -4.44 -14.51 13.17
CA THR A 121 -5.63 -13.74 13.50
C THR A 121 -5.71 -12.39 12.83
N THR A 122 -4.61 -11.94 12.21
CA THR A 122 -4.54 -10.70 11.42
C THR A 122 -4.63 -10.94 9.92
N ASP A 123 -4.54 -12.19 9.46
CA ASP A 123 -4.78 -12.50 8.06
C ASP A 123 -6.21 -12.11 7.67
N PHE A 124 -6.35 -11.35 6.60
CA PHE A 124 -7.66 -11.02 6.07
C PHE A 124 -7.66 -10.82 4.56
N THR A 125 -8.82 -11.00 3.99
CA THR A 125 -9.12 -10.68 2.61
C THR A 125 -10.30 -9.71 2.60
N LYS A 126 -10.17 -8.59 1.91
CA LYS A 126 -11.19 -7.54 1.84
C LYS A 126 -11.49 -7.15 0.40
N LEU A 127 -12.76 -6.97 0.10
CA LEU A 127 -13.23 -6.36 -1.15
C LEU A 127 -13.98 -5.07 -0.82
N ASP A 128 -13.46 -3.95 -1.26
CA ASP A 128 -14.10 -2.63 -1.15
C ASP A 128 -14.64 -2.18 -2.50
N LEU A 129 -15.85 -1.68 -2.51
CA LEU A 129 -16.49 -1.09 -3.68
C LEU A 129 -16.91 0.33 -3.34
N GLU A 130 -16.43 1.30 -4.09
CA GLU A 130 -16.73 2.71 -3.89
C GLU A 130 -17.33 3.33 -5.15
N LEU A 131 -18.31 4.20 -4.95
CA LEU A 131 -18.85 5.07 -5.98
C LEU A 131 -18.73 6.52 -5.50
N ALA A 132 -17.75 7.26 -6.02
CA ALA A 132 -17.55 8.65 -5.72
C ALA A 132 -18.29 9.53 -6.75
N VAL A 133 -19.12 10.46 -6.30
CA VAL A 133 -19.85 11.41 -7.14
C VAL A 133 -19.42 12.82 -6.74
N LYS A 134 -18.96 13.61 -7.72
CA LYS A 134 -18.69 15.05 -7.52
C LYS A 134 -19.91 15.86 -7.93
N PHE A 135 -20.37 16.69 -7.04
CA PHE A 135 -21.47 17.65 -7.26
C PHE A 135 -20.91 19.04 -7.55
#